data_389c6397c05f92ee9b76cb97ab0b8777
#
_entry.id   389c6397c05f92ee9b76cb97ab0b8777
#
_cell.length_a   1.000
_cell.length_b   1.000
_cell.length_c   1.000
_cell.angle_alpha   90.00
_cell.angle_beta   90.00
_cell.angle_gamma   90.00
#
_symmetry.space_group_name_H-M   'P 1'
#
loop_
_entity.id
_entity.type
_entity.pdbx_description
1 polymer ?
#
loop_
_entity_poly.entity_id
_entity_poly.type
_entity_poly.pdbx_seq_one_letter_code
_entity_poly.pdbx_strand_id
1 'polypeptide(L)'
;DTYGPVFFRLGFGQAVKENLLTDYKVIILTVSEEEVSGQYQTIAEMGGELNLDTAAKLTGCWNALAKRKNRGSDVDYGEDRAPMRRAVAFCKDIKASKQVTDQFPDLVNGPFGLSDLSNNDASDNLQVECRHVDGTMNAAVRAREMDWLTEGAGTDEVPVCRILTNARCLSEGVDVPTLDAVLFLSPRKSQVDVIQAV
;
A
#
# COMPACT_ATOMS: atom_id res chain seq x y z
N ASP A 1 2.73 -13.85 -39.14
CA ASP A 1 2.36 -12.61 -38.41
C ASP A 1 0.96 -12.17 -38.84
N THR A 2 0.01 -12.31 -37.93
CA THR A 2 -1.43 -12.05 -38.22
C THR A 2 -1.72 -10.56 -38.40
N TYR A 3 -0.88 -9.67 -37.86
CA TYR A 3 -1.11 -8.23 -37.83
C TYR A 3 -0.08 -7.40 -38.62
N GLY A 4 0.84 -8.04 -39.33
CA GLY A 4 1.89 -7.38 -40.10
C GLY A 4 3.07 -6.86 -39.20
N PRO A 5 3.97 -6.06 -39.80
CA PRO A 5 5.13 -5.55 -39.07
C PRO A 5 4.75 -4.50 -38.03
N VAL A 6 5.50 -4.46 -36.91
CA VAL A 6 5.37 -3.40 -35.90
C VAL A 6 5.82 -2.07 -36.52
N PHE A 7 4.92 -1.11 -36.67
CA PHE A 7 5.23 0.21 -37.20
C PHE A 7 5.48 1.28 -36.14
N PHE A 8 5.07 1.02 -34.89
CA PHE A 8 5.33 1.92 -33.76
C PHE A 8 5.50 1.12 -32.48
N ARG A 9 6.43 1.56 -31.62
CA ARG A 9 6.63 0.98 -30.28
C ARG A 9 6.86 2.12 -29.29
N LEU A 10 5.98 2.24 -28.31
CA LEU A 10 6.14 3.13 -27.17
C LEU A 10 6.58 2.30 -25.96
N GLY A 11 7.83 2.50 -25.53
CA GLY A 11 8.33 1.88 -24.29
C GLY A 11 7.91 2.70 -23.07
N PHE A 12 7.80 2.06 -21.87
CA PHE A 12 7.41 2.72 -20.64
C PHE A 12 8.27 3.96 -20.35
N GLY A 13 9.59 3.84 -20.36
CA GLY A 13 10.50 4.95 -20.10
C GLY A 13 10.39 6.12 -21.09
N GLN A 14 9.95 5.85 -22.33
CA GLN A 14 9.67 6.89 -23.31
C GLN A 14 8.35 7.58 -22.98
N ALA A 15 7.32 6.81 -22.60
CA ALA A 15 6.02 7.36 -22.21
C ALA A 15 6.12 8.27 -20.97
N VAL A 16 6.95 7.91 -19.99
CA VAL A 16 7.26 8.77 -18.83
C VAL A 16 7.97 10.05 -19.26
N LYS A 17 9.01 9.97 -20.13
CA LYS A 17 9.72 11.15 -20.64
C LYS A 17 8.82 12.10 -21.44
N GLU A 18 7.82 11.56 -22.11
CA GLU A 18 6.83 12.32 -22.89
C GLU A 18 5.64 12.80 -22.04
N ASN A 19 5.69 12.59 -20.72
CA ASN A 19 4.61 12.90 -19.76
C ASN A 19 3.25 12.24 -20.10
N LEU A 20 3.28 11.09 -20.75
CA LEU A 20 2.10 10.26 -21.03
C LEU A 20 1.80 9.32 -19.88
N LEU A 21 2.80 8.98 -19.06
CA LEU A 21 2.68 8.19 -17.84
C LEU A 21 3.42 8.87 -16.70
N THR A 22 2.90 8.70 -15.49
CA THR A 22 3.55 9.16 -14.26
C THR A 22 4.78 8.30 -13.97
N ASP A 23 5.88 8.92 -13.53
CA ASP A 23 7.05 8.18 -13.05
C ASP A 23 6.75 7.49 -11.71
N TYR A 24 7.41 6.36 -11.46
CA TYR A 24 7.23 5.61 -10.23
C TYR A 24 8.57 5.08 -9.68
N LYS A 25 8.60 4.87 -8.37
CA LYS A 25 9.73 4.22 -7.69
C LYS A 25 9.29 2.84 -7.19
N VAL A 26 10.11 1.81 -7.42
CA VAL A 26 9.93 0.49 -6.84
C VAL A 26 10.73 0.40 -5.57
N ILE A 27 10.06 0.16 -4.44
CA ILE A 27 10.68 -0.01 -3.14
C ILE A 27 10.51 -1.48 -2.72
N ILE A 28 11.62 -2.16 -2.48
CA ILE A 28 11.62 -3.50 -1.92
C ILE A 28 11.83 -3.37 -0.42
N LEU A 29 10.83 -3.78 0.35
CA LEU A 29 10.83 -3.68 1.80
C LEU A 29 11.40 -4.96 2.41
N THR A 30 12.44 -4.81 3.22
CA THR A 30 12.95 -5.85 4.10
C THR A 30 12.73 -5.41 5.53
N VAL A 31 12.14 -6.28 6.34
CA VAL A 31 11.88 -6.02 7.76
C VAL A 31 12.64 -7.08 8.56
N SER A 32 13.43 -6.67 9.55
CA SER A 32 14.15 -7.60 10.39
C SER A 32 13.22 -8.26 11.41
N GLU A 33 13.52 -9.51 11.76
CA GLU A 33 12.77 -10.23 12.81
C GLU A 33 12.85 -9.52 14.16
N GLU A 34 13.94 -8.79 14.44
CA GLU A 34 14.12 -8.03 15.68
C GLU A 34 13.18 -6.83 15.77
N GLU A 35 12.94 -6.12 14.65
CA GLU A 35 12.01 -4.99 14.61
C GLU A 35 10.56 -5.42 14.80
N VAL A 36 10.22 -6.64 14.39
CA VAL A 36 8.86 -7.18 14.44
C VAL A 36 8.59 -7.92 15.74
N SER A 37 9.59 -8.64 16.29
CA SER A 37 9.36 -9.50 17.45
C SER A 37 8.93 -8.74 18.70
N GLY A 38 9.47 -7.54 18.95
CA GLY A 38 9.04 -6.71 20.08
C GLY A 38 7.58 -6.24 19.96
N GLN A 39 7.18 -5.81 18.77
CA GLN A 39 5.82 -5.37 18.47
C GLN A 39 4.83 -6.55 18.41
N TYR A 40 5.27 -7.67 17.84
CA TYR A 40 4.48 -8.89 17.75
C TYR A 40 4.16 -9.49 19.13
N GLN A 41 5.12 -9.47 20.07
CA GLN A 41 4.86 -9.92 21.44
C GLN A 41 3.75 -9.09 22.10
N THR A 42 3.77 -7.79 21.95
CA THR A 42 2.74 -6.89 22.47
C THR A 42 1.36 -7.19 21.85
N ILE A 43 1.31 -7.39 20.53
CA ILE A 43 0.05 -7.69 19.81
C ILE A 43 -0.46 -9.10 20.17
N ALA A 44 0.41 -10.09 20.29
CA ALA A 44 0.07 -11.45 20.67
C ALA A 44 -0.45 -11.54 22.12
N GLU A 45 0.15 -10.78 23.05
CA GLU A 45 -0.30 -10.64 24.43
C GLU A 45 -1.70 -10.00 24.55
N MET A 46 -2.07 -9.18 23.58
CA MET A 46 -3.42 -8.58 23.49
C MET A 46 -4.46 -9.48 22.82
N GLY A 47 -4.13 -10.74 22.50
CA GLY A 47 -5.05 -11.71 21.91
C GLY A 47 -5.29 -11.56 20.41
N GLY A 48 -4.43 -10.82 19.71
CA GLY A 48 -4.50 -10.68 18.25
C GLY A 48 -4.11 -11.96 17.52
N GLU A 49 -4.91 -12.37 16.52
CA GLU A 49 -4.63 -13.52 15.64
C GLU A 49 -3.67 -13.15 14.47
N LEU A 50 -2.83 -12.13 14.63
CA LEU A 50 -1.89 -11.70 13.60
C LEU A 50 -0.67 -12.63 13.61
N ASN A 51 -0.36 -13.27 12.48
CA ASN A 51 0.88 -14.04 12.40
C ASN A 51 2.09 -13.13 12.10
N LEU A 52 3.28 -13.57 12.52
CA LEU A 52 4.53 -12.81 12.43
C LEU A 52 4.86 -12.34 11.00
N ASP A 53 4.63 -13.20 9.98
CA ASP A 53 4.89 -12.85 8.58
C ASP A 53 3.96 -11.72 8.10
N THR A 54 2.70 -11.74 8.48
CA THR A 54 1.75 -10.67 8.14
C THR A 54 2.10 -9.39 8.90
N ALA A 55 2.42 -9.47 10.18
CA ALA A 55 2.85 -8.31 10.98
C ALA A 55 4.07 -7.63 10.36
N ALA A 56 5.09 -8.42 9.97
CA ALA A 56 6.29 -7.92 9.33
C ALA A 56 5.98 -7.19 8.01
N LYS A 57 5.14 -7.78 7.15
CA LYS A 57 4.74 -7.16 5.89
C LYS A 57 4.00 -5.84 6.10
N LEU A 58 3.05 -5.81 7.03
CA LEU A 58 2.25 -4.62 7.31
C LEU A 58 3.10 -3.51 7.96
N THR A 59 4.02 -3.86 8.87
CA THR A 59 5.01 -2.92 9.45
C THR A 59 5.89 -2.31 8.36
N GLY A 60 6.42 -3.14 7.45
CA GLY A 60 7.19 -2.65 6.31
C GLY A 60 6.39 -1.70 5.41
N CYS A 61 5.15 -2.05 5.11
CA CYS A 61 4.25 -1.19 4.33
C CYS A 61 3.99 0.14 5.03
N TRP A 62 3.71 0.12 6.33
CA TRP A 62 3.50 1.35 7.09
C TRP A 62 4.73 2.25 7.10
N ASN A 63 5.92 1.69 7.32
CA ASN A 63 7.17 2.44 7.26
C ASN A 63 7.37 3.12 5.89
N ALA A 64 7.04 2.45 4.79
CA ALA A 64 7.13 3.02 3.45
C ALA A 64 6.08 4.12 3.22
N LEU A 65 4.83 3.91 3.65
CA LEU A 65 3.75 4.89 3.53
C LEU A 65 4.04 6.14 4.37
N ALA A 66 4.62 5.98 5.55
CA ALA A 66 5.08 7.07 6.41
C ALA A 66 6.39 7.71 5.94
N LYS A 67 7.02 7.20 4.88
CA LYS A 67 8.34 7.63 4.35
C LYS A 67 9.43 7.63 5.42
N ARG A 68 9.37 6.67 6.37
CA ARG A 68 10.35 6.53 7.45
C ARG A 68 11.67 6.00 6.91
N LYS A 69 12.75 6.55 7.45
CA LYS A 69 14.08 5.99 7.23
C LYS A 69 14.31 4.84 8.21
N ASN A 70 14.19 3.60 7.75
CA ASN A 70 14.59 2.45 8.55
C ASN A 70 16.12 2.35 8.65
N ARG A 71 16.63 1.81 9.77
CA ARG A 71 18.05 1.47 9.90
C ARG A 71 18.43 0.50 8.79
N GLY A 72 19.36 0.90 7.91
CA GLY A 72 19.83 0.07 6.79
C GLY A 72 18.99 0.18 5.51
N SER A 73 18.02 1.08 5.44
CA SER A 73 17.28 1.37 4.21
C SER A 73 17.93 2.55 3.48
N ASP A 74 18.42 2.31 2.25
CA ASP A 74 18.93 3.34 1.34
C ASP A 74 17.80 3.99 0.50
N VAL A 75 16.54 3.88 0.93
CA VAL A 75 15.41 4.43 0.19
C VAL A 75 15.48 5.96 0.24
N ASP A 76 15.68 6.56 -0.91
CA ASP A 76 15.61 8.00 -1.10
C ASP A 76 14.20 8.42 -1.54
N TYR A 77 13.47 9.07 -0.62
CA TYR A 77 12.15 9.65 -0.90
C TYR A 77 12.24 11.05 -1.53
N GLY A 78 13.46 11.57 -1.78
CA GLY A 78 13.68 12.93 -2.26
C GLY A 78 13.38 13.99 -1.20
N GLU A 79 12.94 15.17 -1.65
CA GLU A 79 12.60 16.30 -0.76
C GLU A 79 11.20 16.17 -0.15
N ASP A 80 10.29 15.42 -0.80
CA ASP A 80 8.93 15.20 -0.31
C ASP A 80 8.93 14.19 0.85
N ARG A 81 8.74 14.71 2.05
CA ARG A 81 8.65 13.95 3.31
C ARG A 81 7.21 13.73 3.79
N ALA A 82 6.23 14.32 3.11
CA ALA A 82 4.85 14.13 3.49
C ALA A 82 4.44 12.65 3.39
N PRO A 83 3.73 12.09 4.39
CA PRO A 83 3.25 10.72 4.33
C PRO A 83 2.30 10.50 3.16
N MET A 84 2.26 9.30 2.64
CA MET A 84 1.34 8.90 1.59
C MET A 84 -0.10 8.85 2.14
N ARG A 85 -1.06 9.31 1.36
CA ARG A 85 -2.46 9.46 1.77
C ARG A 85 -3.41 8.44 1.17
N ARG A 86 -3.05 7.86 0.02
CA ARG A 86 -3.90 6.95 -0.75
C ARG A 86 -3.10 5.80 -1.31
N ALA A 87 -3.52 4.58 -1.00
CA ALA A 87 -2.86 3.40 -1.50
C ALA A 87 -3.86 2.31 -1.91
N VAL A 88 -3.45 1.48 -2.86
CA VAL A 88 -4.13 0.22 -3.19
C VAL A 88 -3.24 -0.93 -2.76
N ALA A 89 -3.81 -1.93 -2.06
CA ALA A 89 -3.09 -3.11 -1.61
C ALA A 89 -3.58 -4.37 -2.32
N PHE A 90 -2.68 -5.05 -3.01
CA PHE A 90 -2.96 -6.32 -3.70
C PHE A 90 -2.59 -7.50 -2.82
N CYS A 91 -3.59 -8.29 -2.44
CA CYS A 91 -3.48 -9.50 -1.66
C CYS A 91 -3.55 -10.76 -2.54
N LYS A 92 -3.16 -11.92 -1.98
CA LYS A 92 -3.19 -13.20 -2.71
C LYS A 92 -4.61 -13.67 -3.06
N ASP A 93 -5.56 -13.45 -2.15
CA ASP A 93 -6.96 -13.87 -2.26
C ASP A 93 -7.88 -12.93 -1.45
N ILE A 94 -9.20 -13.11 -1.60
CA ILE A 94 -10.23 -12.30 -0.92
C ILE A 94 -10.13 -12.45 0.61
N LYS A 95 -9.84 -13.65 1.12
CA LYS A 95 -9.69 -13.90 2.55
C LYS A 95 -8.53 -13.09 3.14
N ALA A 96 -7.37 -13.15 2.48
CA ALA A 96 -6.20 -12.37 2.90
C ALA A 96 -6.46 -10.86 2.80
N SER A 97 -7.20 -10.41 1.78
CA SER A 97 -7.57 -9.01 1.63
C SER A 97 -8.44 -8.53 2.79
N LYS A 98 -9.46 -9.29 3.18
CA LYS A 98 -10.31 -8.97 4.33
C LYS A 98 -9.53 -8.98 5.65
N GLN A 99 -8.64 -9.96 5.85
CA GLN A 99 -7.76 -10.00 7.03
C GLN A 99 -6.87 -8.75 7.12
N VAL A 100 -6.27 -8.32 6.01
CA VAL A 100 -5.47 -7.09 5.98
C VAL A 100 -6.32 -5.86 6.28
N THR A 101 -7.56 -5.82 5.77
CA THR A 101 -8.49 -4.71 6.03
C THR A 101 -8.75 -4.53 7.53
N ASP A 102 -8.91 -5.63 8.25
CA ASP A 102 -9.18 -5.59 9.70
C ASP A 102 -7.88 -5.37 10.49
N GLN A 103 -6.82 -6.10 10.17
CA GLN A 103 -5.59 -6.17 10.96
C GLN A 103 -4.66 -4.97 10.78
N PHE A 104 -4.64 -4.32 9.62
CA PHE A 104 -3.71 -3.22 9.39
C PHE A 104 -4.05 -1.98 10.21
N PRO A 105 -5.31 -1.51 10.28
CA PRO A 105 -5.68 -0.43 11.19
C PRO A 105 -5.42 -0.77 12.66
N ASP A 106 -5.71 -2.00 13.10
CA ASP A 106 -5.47 -2.44 14.47
C ASP A 106 -3.97 -2.41 14.84
N LEU A 107 -3.11 -2.87 13.91
CA LEU A 107 -1.66 -2.84 14.08
C LEU A 107 -1.10 -1.42 14.18
N VAL A 108 -1.66 -0.48 13.42
CA VAL A 108 -1.12 0.89 13.35
C VAL A 108 -1.75 1.80 14.39
N ASN A 109 -3.08 1.81 14.51
CA ASN A 109 -3.84 2.77 15.29
C ASN A 109 -4.24 2.23 16.67
N GLY A 110 -4.01 0.93 16.92
CA GLY A 110 -4.39 0.29 18.18
C GLY A 110 -3.59 0.82 19.38
N PRO A 111 -4.05 0.55 20.60
CA PRO A 111 -3.27 0.87 21.80
C PRO A 111 -1.92 0.15 21.74
N PHE A 112 -0.83 0.89 21.85
CA PHE A 112 0.55 0.46 21.58
C PHE A 112 0.82 0.13 20.10
N GLY A 113 0.00 0.68 19.19
CA GLY A 113 0.19 0.54 17.75
C GLY A 113 1.45 1.24 17.23
N LEU A 114 1.74 1.03 15.94
CA LEU A 114 2.95 1.60 15.32
C LEU A 114 2.97 3.13 15.39
N SER A 115 1.82 3.79 15.35
CA SER A 115 1.70 5.26 15.46
C SER A 115 2.00 5.79 16.87
N ASP A 116 1.77 4.99 17.92
CA ASP A 116 2.02 5.42 19.31
C ASP A 116 3.49 5.27 19.73
N LEU A 117 4.25 4.42 19.05
CA LEU A 117 5.65 4.12 19.39
C LEU A 117 6.64 5.13 18.81
N SER A 118 6.14 6.18 18.21
CA SER A 118 6.94 7.11 17.41
C SER A 118 7.37 8.34 18.21
N ASN A 119 8.61 8.75 17.95
CA ASN A 119 9.24 9.92 18.58
C ASN A 119 8.92 11.21 17.80
N ASN A 120 7.83 11.91 18.13
CA ASN A 120 7.58 13.34 17.85
C ASN A 120 7.76 13.89 16.40
N ASP A 121 7.87 13.04 15.38
CA ASP A 121 7.89 13.50 13.99
C ASP A 121 6.50 13.30 13.37
N ALA A 122 5.97 14.26 12.63
CA ALA A 122 4.62 14.19 12.03
C ALA A 122 4.45 12.99 11.08
N SER A 123 5.55 12.53 10.44
CA SER A 123 5.57 11.31 9.64
C SER A 123 5.36 10.04 10.47
N ASP A 124 5.64 10.10 11.76
CA ASP A 124 5.54 8.99 12.69
C ASP A 124 4.10 8.79 13.21
N ASN A 125 3.21 9.75 13.05
CA ASN A 125 1.81 9.69 13.48
C ASN A 125 0.85 9.24 12.38
N LEU A 126 1.36 8.64 11.27
CA LEU A 126 0.51 8.21 10.18
C LEU A 126 -0.46 7.13 10.66
N GLN A 127 -1.75 7.44 10.64
CA GLN A 127 -2.83 6.50 10.85
C GLN A 127 -3.24 5.81 9.55
N VAL A 128 -3.88 4.65 9.64
CA VAL A 128 -4.32 3.84 8.51
C VAL A 128 -5.80 3.56 8.61
N GLU A 129 -6.52 3.82 7.52
CA GLU A 129 -7.89 3.36 7.31
C GLU A 129 -7.91 2.37 6.15
N CYS A 130 -8.54 1.22 6.34
CA CYS A 130 -8.64 0.20 5.29
C CYS A 130 -10.09 -0.09 4.93
N ARG A 131 -10.35 -0.30 3.63
CA ARG A 131 -11.58 -0.91 3.12
C ARG A 131 -11.24 -1.99 2.11
N HIS A 132 -12.16 -2.93 1.95
CA HIS A 132 -12.00 -4.06 1.04
C HIS A 132 -12.88 -3.90 -0.19
N VAL A 133 -12.35 -4.31 -1.35
CA VAL A 133 -13.13 -4.45 -2.58
C VAL A 133 -12.79 -5.75 -3.27
N ASP A 134 -13.82 -6.43 -3.81
CA ASP A 134 -13.64 -7.65 -4.60
C ASP A 134 -14.59 -7.73 -5.80
N GLY A 135 -14.33 -8.70 -6.68
CA GLY A 135 -15.11 -8.90 -7.90
C GLY A 135 -16.55 -9.39 -7.69
N THR A 136 -16.93 -9.80 -6.48
CA THR A 136 -18.30 -10.22 -6.15
C THR A 136 -19.21 -9.04 -5.83
N MET A 137 -18.63 -7.88 -5.53
CA MET A 137 -19.36 -6.65 -5.26
C MET A 137 -19.95 -6.07 -6.54
N ASN A 138 -21.16 -5.52 -6.48
CA ASN A 138 -21.75 -4.82 -7.62
C ASN A 138 -21.00 -3.51 -7.94
N ALA A 139 -21.21 -2.98 -9.14
CA ALA A 139 -20.51 -1.80 -9.63
C ALA A 139 -20.72 -0.56 -8.74
N ALA A 140 -21.93 -0.36 -8.20
CA ALA A 140 -22.23 0.79 -7.35
C ALA A 140 -21.49 0.73 -6.00
N VAL A 141 -21.35 -0.46 -5.42
CA VAL A 141 -20.55 -0.65 -4.19
C VAL A 141 -19.08 -0.37 -4.47
N ARG A 142 -18.53 -0.93 -5.56
CA ARG A 142 -17.14 -0.68 -5.94
C ARG A 142 -16.87 0.80 -6.20
N ALA A 143 -17.77 1.48 -6.92
CA ALA A 143 -17.65 2.93 -7.16
C ALA A 143 -17.57 3.72 -5.85
N ARG A 144 -18.46 3.43 -4.90
CA ARG A 144 -18.45 4.08 -3.58
C ARG A 144 -17.16 3.85 -2.79
N GLU A 145 -16.58 2.65 -2.86
CA GLU A 145 -15.28 2.39 -2.19
C GLU A 145 -14.12 3.12 -2.89
N MET A 146 -14.21 3.30 -4.21
CA MET A 146 -13.26 4.13 -4.96
C MET A 146 -13.40 5.61 -4.63
N ASP A 147 -14.64 6.12 -4.56
CA ASP A 147 -14.92 7.50 -4.14
C ASP A 147 -14.36 7.76 -2.74
N TRP A 148 -14.58 6.83 -1.80
CA TRP A 148 -14.01 6.92 -0.46
C TRP A 148 -12.48 7.00 -0.48
N LEU A 149 -11.79 6.24 -1.34
CA LEU A 149 -10.33 6.30 -1.46
C LEU A 149 -9.86 7.67 -1.94
N THR A 150 -10.60 8.31 -2.84
CA THR A 150 -10.24 9.61 -3.42
C THR A 150 -10.59 10.80 -2.51
N GLU A 151 -11.58 10.66 -1.64
CA GLU A 151 -11.91 11.66 -0.62
C GLU A 151 -10.74 11.86 0.34
N GLY A 152 -10.28 13.01 0.65
CA GLY A 152 -9.19 13.24 1.60
C GLY A 152 -9.52 12.73 3.01
N ALA A 153 -8.53 12.25 3.73
CA ALA A 153 -8.64 11.86 5.14
C ALA A 153 -7.53 12.46 6.00
N GLY A 154 -7.83 12.71 7.27
CA GLY A 154 -6.88 13.26 8.24
C GLY A 154 -6.57 14.75 8.01
N THR A 155 -5.61 15.22 8.79
CA THR A 155 -5.05 16.58 8.73
C THR A 155 -3.54 16.48 8.56
N ASP A 156 -2.85 17.60 8.46
CA ASP A 156 -1.38 17.59 8.44
C ASP A 156 -0.80 17.24 9.82
N GLU A 157 -1.53 17.51 10.91
CA GLU A 157 -1.13 17.15 12.28
C GLU A 157 -1.39 15.65 12.56
N VAL A 158 -2.47 15.09 12.02
CA VAL A 158 -2.82 13.67 12.14
C VAL A 158 -3.07 13.12 10.74
N PRO A 159 -2.01 12.75 10.02
CA PRO A 159 -2.13 12.21 8.68
C PRO A 159 -2.80 10.83 8.69
N VAL A 160 -3.70 10.60 7.75
CA VAL A 160 -4.36 9.31 7.54
C VAL A 160 -4.08 8.81 6.14
N CYS A 161 -3.63 7.58 6.00
CA CYS A 161 -3.53 6.87 4.72
C CYS A 161 -4.75 5.98 4.53
N ARG A 162 -5.55 6.24 3.52
CA ARG A 162 -6.63 5.34 3.09
C ARG A 162 -6.10 4.27 2.16
N ILE A 163 -6.40 3.02 2.48
CA ILE A 163 -5.92 1.86 1.75
C ILE A 163 -7.10 1.02 1.28
N LEU A 164 -7.20 0.83 -0.03
CA LEU A 164 -8.19 -0.06 -0.59
C LEU A 164 -7.56 -1.42 -0.87
N THR A 165 -7.94 -2.43 -0.09
CA THR A 165 -7.41 -3.78 -0.24
C THR A 165 -8.22 -4.57 -1.25
N ASN A 166 -7.55 -5.37 -2.08
CA ASN A 166 -8.20 -6.22 -3.05
C ASN A 166 -7.38 -7.48 -3.37
N ALA A 167 -8.01 -8.46 -4.03
CA ALA A 167 -7.32 -9.67 -4.49
C ALA A 167 -6.82 -9.51 -5.94
N ARG A 168 -7.69 -9.10 -6.87
CA ARG A 168 -7.39 -8.95 -8.31
C ARG A 168 -8.29 -7.96 -9.03
N CYS A 169 -9.36 -7.51 -8.40
CA CYS A 169 -10.41 -6.77 -9.09
C CYS A 169 -10.05 -5.35 -9.51
N LEU A 170 -8.93 -4.82 -9.03
CA LEU A 170 -8.42 -3.50 -9.40
C LEU A 170 -7.22 -3.56 -10.35
N SER A 171 -6.86 -4.76 -10.86
CA SER A 171 -5.73 -4.92 -11.79
C SER A 171 -6.06 -4.54 -13.23
N GLU A 172 -7.33 -4.34 -13.57
CA GLU A 172 -7.73 -3.98 -14.94
C GLU A 172 -8.75 -2.84 -14.92
N GLY A 173 -8.45 -1.76 -15.64
CA GLY A 173 -9.41 -0.72 -16.02
C GLY A 173 -9.91 0.16 -14.88
N VAL A 174 -9.22 0.24 -13.75
CA VAL A 174 -9.55 1.17 -12.67
C VAL A 174 -8.53 2.29 -12.71
N ASP A 175 -8.95 3.42 -13.28
CA ASP A 175 -8.18 4.65 -13.21
C ASP A 175 -8.42 5.32 -11.85
N VAL A 176 -7.38 5.35 -11.01
CA VAL A 176 -7.38 6.09 -9.73
C VAL A 176 -6.35 7.20 -9.84
N PRO A 177 -6.75 8.37 -10.34
CA PRO A 177 -5.81 9.41 -10.76
C PRO A 177 -4.98 10.04 -9.64
N THR A 178 -5.14 9.61 -8.39
CA THR A 178 -4.50 10.25 -7.22
C THR A 178 -3.90 9.26 -6.23
N LEU A 179 -3.42 8.10 -6.71
CA LEU A 179 -2.72 7.14 -5.85
C LEU A 179 -1.29 7.60 -5.56
N ASP A 180 -0.91 7.50 -4.28
CA ASP A 180 0.47 7.75 -3.84
C ASP A 180 1.28 6.45 -3.81
N ALA A 181 0.62 5.30 -3.61
CA ALA A 181 1.29 4.00 -3.53
C ALA A 181 0.45 2.82 -4.02
N VAL A 182 1.14 1.80 -4.51
CA VAL A 182 0.60 0.46 -4.76
C VAL A 182 1.40 -0.54 -3.92
N LEU A 183 0.72 -1.31 -3.08
CA LEU A 183 1.30 -2.29 -2.16
C LEU A 183 1.08 -3.71 -2.69
N PHE A 184 2.14 -4.48 -2.87
CA PHE A 184 2.05 -5.90 -3.22
C PHE A 184 2.36 -6.75 -1.98
N LEU A 185 1.33 -7.26 -1.29
CA LEU A 185 1.45 -8.07 -0.09
C LEU A 185 1.71 -9.56 -0.38
N SER A 186 1.73 -9.92 -1.65
CA SER A 186 2.08 -11.26 -2.12
C SER A 186 2.86 -11.17 -3.44
N PRO A 187 3.78 -12.12 -3.69
CA PRO A 187 4.57 -12.14 -4.92
C PRO A 187 3.68 -12.16 -6.16
N ARG A 188 4.01 -11.34 -7.15
CA ARG A 188 3.40 -11.37 -8.49
C ARG A 188 4.33 -12.13 -9.44
N LYS A 189 3.77 -13.06 -10.19
CA LYS A 189 4.55 -13.89 -11.13
C LYS A 189 4.68 -13.27 -12.51
N SER A 190 3.82 -12.32 -12.85
CA SER A 190 3.74 -11.68 -14.16
C SER A 190 4.19 -10.23 -14.09
N GLN A 191 5.14 -9.85 -14.95
CA GLN A 191 5.51 -8.44 -15.15
C GLN A 191 4.34 -7.61 -15.66
N VAL A 192 3.45 -8.22 -16.46
CA VAL A 192 2.26 -7.55 -16.99
C VAL A 192 1.31 -7.16 -15.87
N ASP A 193 1.08 -8.06 -14.87
CA ASP A 193 0.22 -7.76 -13.72
C ASP A 193 0.75 -6.57 -12.89
N VAL A 194 2.07 -6.42 -12.81
CA VAL A 194 2.69 -5.29 -12.10
C VAL A 194 2.51 -3.99 -12.89
N ILE A 195 2.78 -4.02 -14.20
CA ILE A 195 2.66 -2.84 -15.07
C ILE A 195 1.20 -2.35 -15.16
N GLN A 196 0.22 -3.25 -15.14
CA GLN A 196 -1.19 -2.88 -15.17
C GLN A 196 -1.72 -2.34 -13.84
N ALA A 197 -1.04 -2.60 -12.73
CA ALA A 197 -1.44 -2.16 -11.40
C ALA A 197 -0.82 -0.81 -11.00
N VAL A 198 0.19 -0.36 -11.71
CA VAL A 198 0.90 0.92 -11.56
C VAL A 198 0.44 1.89 -12.63
#